data_6285a4ea02c0f2723a46099b9a7fddea
#
_entry.id   6285a4ea02c0f2723a46099b9a7fddea
#
_cell.length_a   1.000
_cell.length_b   1.000
_cell.length_c   1.000
_cell.angle_alpha   90.00
_cell.angle_beta   90.00
_cell.angle_gamma   90.00
#
_symmetry.space_group_name_H-M   'P 1'
#
loop_
_entity.id
_entity.type
_entity.pdbx_description
1 polymer ?
#
loop_
_entity_poly.entity_id
_entity_poly.type
_entity_poly.pdbx_seq_one_letter_code
_entity_poly.pdbx_strand_id
1 'polypeptide(L)'
;MTTTTKRYDAIKYKTPTGTKLSCKGWIQEAALRMLLNNLDPEVAERPEDLIVYGGRGKAARNFEALDNIISALKVVENDETLLVQSGKPVGILKTHKDAPRVLISNSQLVPNWANWKHFDELEKKGLMMYGQMTAGSWIYIGSQGIVQGTYETYAALANKHFSNNDDSKNPLSGGRGASLKGTLNVTAGLGGMGGAQPLAIT
;
A
#
# COMPACT_ATOMS: atom_id res chain seq x y z
N MET A 1 18.82 -24.58 -18.71
CA MET A 1 17.52 -23.97 -19.02
C MET A 1 17.65 -22.47 -18.82
N THR A 2 17.78 -21.72 -19.89
CA THR A 2 17.90 -20.26 -19.89
C THR A 2 16.52 -19.69 -19.51
N THR A 3 16.37 -19.26 -18.27
CA THR A 3 15.21 -18.47 -17.83
C THR A 3 15.24 -17.13 -18.58
N THR A 4 14.41 -17.01 -19.58
CA THR A 4 14.16 -15.72 -20.26
C THR A 4 13.61 -14.78 -19.20
N THR A 5 14.44 -13.87 -18.73
CA THR A 5 14.02 -12.79 -17.82
C THR A 5 12.97 -11.98 -18.58
N LYS A 6 11.70 -12.13 -18.20
CA LYS A 6 10.61 -11.29 -18.75
C LYS A 6 10.97 -9.84 -18.45
N ARG A 7 11.30 -9.06 -19.46
CA ARG A 7 11.56 -7.63 -19.32
C ARG A 7 10.25 -6.89 -19.02
N TYR A 8 10.36 -5.80 -18.29
CA TYR A 8 9.26 -4.88 -18.04
C TYR A 8 8.64 -4.41 -19.37
N ASP A 9 7.32 -4.48 -19.46
CA ASP A 9 6.55 -4.02 -20.61
C ASP A 9 5.63 -2.88 -20.16
N ALA A 10 6.03 -1.64 -20.49
CA ALA A 10 5.31 -0.44 -20.10
C ALA A 10 3.89 -0.35 -20.69
N ILE A 11 3.63 -1.02 -21.81
CA ILE A 11 2.29 -1.06 -22.41
C ILE A 11 1.41 -2.04 -21.63
N LYS A 12 1.94 -3.24 -21.35
CA LYS A 12 1.24 -4.30 -20.62
C LYS A 12 0.86 -3.87 -19.21
N TYR A 13 1.76 -3.18 -18.52
CA TYR A 13 1.58 -2.78 -17.12
C TYR A 13 1.09 -1.34 -16.94
N LYS A 14 0.62 -0.71 -18.02
CA LYS A 14 0.05 0.63 -17.93
C LYS A 14 -1.20 0.64 -17.04
N THR A 15 -1.23 1.59 -16.12
CA THR A 15 -2.37 1.78 -15.20
C THR A 15 -3.63 2.18 -15.98
N PRO A 16 -4.75 1.44 -15.85
CA PRO A 16 -6.03 1.84 -16.43
C PRO A 16 -6.52 3.16 -15.83
N THR A 17 -7.11 4.01 -16.66
CA THR A 17 -7.71 5.29 -16.27
C THR A 17 -9.21 5.31 -16.57
N GLY A 18 -9.92 6.34 -16.07
CA GLY A 18 -11.36 6.51 -16.28
C GLY A 18 -12.20 5.53 -15.45
N THR A 19 -13.48 5.40 -15.83
CA THR A 19 -14.50 4.71 -15.03
C THR A 19 -14.77 3.27 -15.45
N LYS A 20 -14.13 2.78 -16.51
CA LYS A 20 -14.28 1.39 -16.95
C LYS A 20 -13.50 0.46 -16.03
N LEU A 21 -14.19 -0.51 -15.43
CA LEU A 21 -13.57 -1.53 -14.60
C LEU A 21 -13.01 -2.68 -15.44
N SER A 22 -11.86 -3.19 -15.02
CA SER A 22 -11.27 -4.45 -15.49
C SER A 22 -11.44 -5.57 -14.46
N CYS A 23 -11.80 -5.21 -13.21
CA CYS A 23 -12.08 -6.11 -12.10
C CYS A 23 -13.59 -6.19 -11.81
N LYS A 24 -13.99 -7.08 -10.89
CA LYS A 24 -15.39 -7.31 -10.49
C LYS A 24 -15.99 -6.14 -9.67
N GLY A 25 -15.17 -5.30 -9.07
CA GLY A 25 -15.60 -4.16 -8.27
C GLY A 25 -14.52 -3.09 -8.15
N TRP A 26 -14.92 -1.91 -7.63
CA TRP A 26 -14.01 -0.78 -7.47
C TRP A 26 -12.89 -1.02 -6.47
N ILE A 27 -13.10 -1.84 -5.45
CA ILE A 27 -12.06 -2.11 -4.44
C ILE A 27 -10.93 -2.92 -5.06
N GLN A 28 -11.25 -3.97 -5.83
CA GLN A 28 -10.27 -4.78 -6.56
C GLN A 28 -9.57 -3.94 -7.65
N GLU A 29 -10.34 -3.12 -8.35
CA GLU A 29 -9.82 -2.23 -9.38
C GLU A 29 -8.86 -1.19 -8.79
N ALA A 30 -9.17 -0.61 -7.64
CA ALA A 30 -8.28 0.31 -6.94
C ALA A 30 -6.95 -0.37 -6.58
N ALA A 31 -7.00 -1.58 -6.02
CA ALA A 31 -5.79 -2.35 -5.72
C ALA A 31 -4.96 -2.64 -6.99
N LEU A 32 -5.60 -3.01 -8.09
CA LEU A 32 -4.94 -3.23 -9.37
C LEU A 32 -4.27 -1.95 -9.89
N ARG A 33 -4.99 -0.84 -9.88
CA ARG A 33 -4.46 0.45 -10.35
C ARG A 33 -3.31 0.94 -9.49
N MET A 34 -3.39 0.79 -8.18
CA MET A 34 -2.31 1.14 -7.27
C MET A 34 -1.06 0.29 -7.48
N LEU A 35 -1.22 -1.03 -7.67
CA LEU A 35 -0.11 -1.92 -8.01
C LEU A 35 0.58 -1.49 -9.31
N LEU A 36 -0.19 -1.24 -10.36
CA LEU A 36 0.36 -0.84 -11.66
C LEU A 36 0.97 0.56 -11.63
N ASN A 37 0.35 1.50 -10.90
CA ASN A 37 0.89 2.85 -10.73
C ASN A 37 2.24 2.84 -10.00
N ASN A 38 2.44 1.90 -9.05
CA ASN A 38 3.74 1.71 -8.40
C ASN A 38 4.86 1.34 -9.39
N LEU A 39 4.50 0.77 -10.53
CA LEU A 39 5.44 0.31 -11.56
C LEU A 39 5.48 1.25 -12.77
N ASP A 40 4.76 2.37 -12.74
CA ASP A 40 4.87 3.40 -13.76
C ASP A 40 6.31 3.93 -13.80
N PRO A 41 6.93 4.08 -15.00
CA PRO A 41 8.29 4.58 -15.12
C PRO A 41 8.54 5.98 -14.52
N GLU A 42 7.49 6.78 -14.37
CA GLU A 42 7.58 8.09 -13.71
C GLU A 42 7.49 7.98 -12.16
N VAL A 43 7.14 6.81 -11.64
CA VAL A 43 6.96 6.53 -10.21
C VAL A 43 8.03 5.60 -9.67
N ALA A 44 8.28 4.48 -10.36
CA ALA A 44 9.20 3.44 -9.91
C ALA A 44 10.66 3.83 -10.15
N GLU A 45 11.50 3.52 -9.17
CA GLU A 45 12.96 3.70 -9.30
C GLU A 45 13.56 2.80 -10.38
N ARG A 46 13.12 1.53 -10.46
CA ARG A 46 13.53 0.55 -11.47
C ARG A 46 12.41 -0.44 -11.78
N PRO A 47 11.45 -0.07 -12.63
CA PRO A 47 10.31 -0.92 -12.95
C PRO A 47 10.70 -2.26 -13.60
N GLU A 48 11.83 -2.31 -14.33
CA GLU A 48 12.39 -3.52 -14.91
C GLU A 48 12.84 -4.58 -13.89
N ASP A 49 13.06 -4.17 -12.65
CA ASP A 49 13.38 -5.02 -11.49
C ASP A 49 12.21 -5.13 -10.50
N LEU A 50 11.06 -4.52 -10.82
CA LEU A 50 9.89 -4.36 -9.95
C LEU A 50 10.17 -3.52 -8.70
N ILE A 51 11.24 -2.72 -8.69
CA ILE A 51 11.65 -1.88 -7.57
C ILE A 51 10.96 -0.53 -7.68
N VAL A 52 10.16 -0.23 -6.66
CA VAL A 52 9.40 1.02 -6.57
C VAL A 52 10.28 2.12 -5.99
N TYR A 53 10.93 1.86 -4.84
CA TYR A 53 11.84 2.83 -4.21
C TYR A 53 12.81 2.17 -3.22
N GLY A 54 13.77 2.96 -2.74
CA GLY A 54 14.71 2.57 -1.69
C GLY A 54 15.70 1.48 -2.12
N GLY A 55 15.96 1.38 -3.41
CA GLY A 55 16.94 0.48 -4.01
C GLY A 55 16.54 -1.00 -4.05
N ARG A 56 15.56 -1.45 -3.24
CA ARG A 56 15.15 -2.87 -3.17
C ARG A 56 13.68 -3.11 -2.82
N GLY A 57 12.89 -2.07 -2.55
CA GLY A 57 11.47 -2.19 -2.22
C GLY A 57 10.63 -2.56 -3.44
N LYS A 58 10.15 -3.82 -3.51
CA LYS A 58 9.44 -4.38 -4.67
C LYS A 58 7.93 -4.36 -4.53
N ALA A 59 7.24 -4.17 -5.64
CA ALA A 59 5.79 -4.27 -5.75
C ALA A 59 5.29 -5.72 -5.88
N ALA A 60 6.09 -6.60 -6.48
CA ALA A 60 5.82 -8.03 -6.61
C ALA A 60 7.14 -8.80 -6.57
N ARG A 61 7.10 -10.10 -6.25
CA ARG A 61 8.28 -10.95 -6.10
C ARG A 61 9.08 -11.08 -7.39
N ASN A 62 8.38 -11.31 -8.49
CA ASN A 62 8.90 -11.39 -9.85
C ASN A 62 7.76 -11.14 -10.85
N PHE A 63 8.05 -11.09 -12.14
CA PHE A 63 7.05 -10.82 -13.17
C PHE A 63 5.97 -11.90 -13.29
N GLU A 64 6.28 -13.16 -13.02
CA GLU A 64 5.28 -14.23 -12.96
C GLU A 64 4.29 -13.99 -11.81
N ALA A 65 4.79 -13.65 -10.64
CA ALA A 65 3.94 -13.31 -9.50
C ALA A 65 3.11 -12.05 -9.76
N LEU A 66 3.67 -11.03 -10.42
CA LEU A 66 2.93 -9.83 -10.84
C LEU A 66 1.77 -10.19 -11.77
N ASP A 67 2.02 -10.97 -12.82
CA ASP A 67 0.98 -11.41 -13.75
C ASP A 67 -0.12 -12.21 -13.05
N ASN A 68 0.26 -13.07 -12.11
CA ASN A 68 -0.67 -13.86 -11.32
C ASN A 68 -1.50 -13.01 -10.35
N ILE A 69 -0.90 -11.98 -9.73
CA ILE A 69 -1.65 -11.01 -8.90
C ILE A 69 -2.66 -10.25 -9.75
N ILE A 70 -2.24 -9.73 -10.90
CA ILE A 70 -3.13 -9.00 -11.83
C ILE A 70 -4.31 -9.89 -12.25
N SER A 71 -4.04 -11.14 -12.60
CA SER A 71 -5.06 -12.10 -13.00
C SER A 71 -6.02 -12.43 -11.85
N ALA A 72 -5.50 -12.62 -10.64
CA ALA A 72 -6.30 -12.86 -9.44
C ALA A 72 -7.20 -11.67 -9.11
N LEU A 73 -6.69 -10.43 -9.15
CA LEU A 73 -7.49 -9.22 -8.88
C LEU A 73 -8.67 -9.06 -9.82
N LYS A 74 -8.54 -9.51 -11.08
CA LYS A 74 -9.63 -9.45 -12.07
C LYS A 74 -10.76 -10.44 -11.80
N VAL A 75 -10.50 -11.52 -11.06
CA VAL A 75 -11.48 -12.59 -10.81
C VAL A 75 -12.02 -12.62 -9.40
N VAL A 76 -11.35 -12.02 -8.43
CA VAL A 76 -11.80 -11.94 -7.02
C VAL A 76 -13.20 -11.30 -6.95
N GLU A 77 -14.12 -12.00 -6.32
CA GLU A 77 -15.50 -11.56 -6.10
C GLU A 77 -15.61 -10.57 -4.91
N ASN A 78 -16.78 -9.93 -4.78
CA ASN A 78 -16.98 -8.91 -3.75
C ASN A 78 -17.10 -9.47 -2.32
N ASP A 79 -17.10 -10.78 -2.15
CA ASP A 79 -17.10 -11.50 -0.89
C ASP A 79 -15.91 -12.48 -0.77
N GLU A 80 -14.86 -12.21 -1.51
CA GLU A 80 -13.61 -12.96 -1.47
C GLU A 80 -12.43 -12.06 -1.09
N THR A 81 -11.36 -12.67 -0.61
CA THR A 81 -10.10 -12.00 -0.25
C THR A 81 -8.93 -12.68 -0.92
N LEU A 82 -8.18 -11.92 -1.72
CA LEU A 82 -6.90 -12.36 -2.27
C LEU A 82 -5.82 -12.26 -1.18
N LEU A 83 -5.11 -13.36 -0.95
CA LEU A 83 -3.93 -13.40 -0.09
C LEU A 83 -2.66 -13.27 -0.92
N VAL A 84 -1.78 -12.34 -0.52
CA VAL A 84 -0.46 -12.12 -1.13
C VAL A 84 0.60 -12.18 -0.04
N GLN A 85 1.60 -13.04 -0.23
CA GLN A 85 2.72 -13.17 0.70
C GLN A 85 4.05 -12.87 0.01
N SER A 86 4.79 -11.92 0.56
CA SER A 86 6.06 -11.48 -0.01
C SER A 86 5.99 -11.35 -1.53
N GLY A 87 4.98 -10.60 -2.00
CA GLY A 87 4.76 -10.30 -3.42
C GLY A 87 4.35 -11.47 -4.30
N LYS A 88 3.83 -12.57 -3.73
CA LYS A 88 3.30 -13.71 -4.47
C LYS A 88 1.85 -13.98 -4.05
N PRO A 89 0.88 -14.15 -4.99
CA PRO A 89 -0.46 -14.58 -4.64
C PRO A 89 -0.42 -16.03 -4.17
N VAL A 90 -1.06 -16.31 -3.03
CA VAL A 90 -1.05 -17.64 -2.41
C VAL A 90 -2.43 -18.27 -2.30
N GLY A 91 -3.48 -17.50 -2.48
CA GLY A 91 -4.84 -18.02 -2.49
C GLY A 91 -5.91 -16.94 -2.55
N ILE A 92 -7.11 -17.35 -2.91
CA ILE A 92 -8.33 -16.55 -2.79
C ILE A 92 -9.24 -17.29 -1.81
N LEU A 93 -9.65 -16.60 -0.76
CA LEU A 93 -10.51 -17.15 0.30
C LEU A 93 -11.90 -16.56 0.19
N LYS A 94 -12.91 -17.39 0.39
CA LYS A 94 -14.28 -16.93 0.61
C LYS A 94 -14.33 -16.21 1.96
N THR A 95 -14.81 -14.99 1.95
CA THR A 95 -14.96 -14.12 3.12
C THR A 95 -16.37 -13.54 3.15
N HIS A 96 -16.52 -12.26 3.29
CA HIS A 96 -17.80 -11.55 3.24
C HIS A 96 -17.63 -10.16 2.61
N LYS A 97 -18.73 -9.51 2.25
CA LYS A 97 -18.72 -8.24 1.52
C LYS A 97 -17.95 -7.10 2.21
N ASP A 98 -17.87 -7.13 3.53
CA ASP A 98 -17.19 -6.10 4.34
C ASP A 98 -15.74 -6.48 4.69
N ALA A 99 -15.26 -7.65 4.23
CA ALA A 99 -13.87 -8.07 4.40
C ALA A 99 -12.94 -7.33 3.40
N PRO A 100 -11.65 -7.18 3.74
CA PRO A 100 -10.66 -6.67 2.78
C PRO A 100 -10.62 -7.53 1.51
N ARG A 101 -10.57 -6.88 0.35
CA ARG A 101 -10.43 -7.60 -0.94
C ARG A 101 -9.03 -8.13 -1.16
N VAL A 102 -8.03 -7.53 -0.54
CA VAL A 102 -6.64 -7.96 -0.60
C VAL A 102 -6.04 -7.93 0.80
N LEU A 103 -5.38 -9.00 1.19
CA LEU A 103 -4.58 -9.08 2.41
C LEU A 103 -3.14 -9.39 2.04
N ILE A 104 -2.24 -8.49 2.41
CA ILE A 104 -0.82 -8.56 2.06
C ILE A 104 0.02 -8.76 3.32
N SER A 105 0.90 -9.75 3.29
CA SER A 105 1.94 -9.99 4.28
C SER A 105 3.31 -9.92 3.62
N ASN A 106 4.14 -8.97 4.05
CA ASN A 106 5.48 -8.82 3.51
C ASN A 106 6.51 -9.20 4.56
N SER A 107 7.55 -9.94 4.12
CA SER A 107 8.76 -10.16 4.91
C SER A 107 8.51 -10.81 6.28
N GLN A 108 7.56 -11.72 6.35
CA GLN A 108 7.21 -12.44 7.58
C GLN A 108 8.21 -13.58 7.82
N LEU A 109 9.08 -13.40 8.81
CA LEU A 109 10.01 -14.43 9.30
C LEU A 109 9.69 -14.80 10.75
N VAL A 110 9.95 -16.05 11.13
CA VAL A 110 9.90 -16.46 12.52
C VAL A 110 10.94 -15.66 13.32
N PRO A 111 10.58 -15.06 14.47
CA PRO A 111 11.46 -14.13 15.19
C PRO A 111 12.88 -14.66 15.47
N ASN A 112 13.03 -15.96 15.80
CA ASN A 112 14.34 -16.57 16.05
C ASN A 112 15.24 -16.62 14.81
N TRP A 113 14.67 -16.51 13.61
CA TRP A 113 15.38 -16.55 12.32
C TRP A 113 15.37 -15.20 11.61
N ALA A 114 14.70 -14.21 12.18
CA ALA A 114 14.56 -12.88 11.60
C ALA A 114 15.85 -12.06 11.74
N ASN A 115 16.81 -12.33 10.86
CA ASN A 115 18.03 -11.55 10.72
C ASN A 115 18.30 -11.24 9.25
N TRP A 116 19.06 -10.18 9.00
CA TRP A 116 19.31 -9.68 7.65
C TRP A 116 19.98 -10.71 6.73
N LYS A 117 20.90 -11.50 7.26
CA LYS A 117 21.58 -12.55 6.47
C LYS A 117 20.58 -13.58 5.93
N HIS A 118 19.72 -14.09 6.79
CA HIS A 118 18.69 -15.07 6.39
C HIS A 118 17.67 -14.45 5.42
N PHE A 119 17.30 -13.20 5.65
CA PHE A 119 16.43 -12.43 4.77
C PHE A 119 17.02 -12.34 3.36
N ASP A 120 18.27 -11.93 3.25
CA ASP A 120 18.98 -11.81 1.96
C ASP A 120 19.15 -13.17 1.26
N GLU A 121 19.38 -14.24 2.00
CA GLU A 121 19.45 -15.60 1.47
C GLU A 121 18.10 -16.02 0.85
N LEU A 122 16.99 -15.77 1.52
CA LEU A 122 15.64 -16.08 1.03
C LEU A 122 15.26 -15.23 -0.19
N GLU A 123 15.63 -13.96 -0.20
CA GLU A 123 15.43 -13.08 -1.34
C GLU A 123 16.19 -13.57 -2.57
N LYS A 124 17.48 -13.92 -2.42
CA LYS A 124 18.30 -14.49 -3.49
C LYS A 124 17.75 -15.80 -4.04
N LYS A 125 17.13 -16.62 -3.19
CA LYS A 125 16.46 -17.87 -3.59
C LYS A 125 15.08 -17.63 -4.23
N GLY A 126 14.59 -16.39 -4.32
CA GLY A 126 13.26 -16.07 -4.83
C GLY A 126 12.12 -16.54 -3.93
N LEU A 127 12.40 -16.85 -2.66
CA LEU A 127 11.41 -17.33 -1.70
C LEU A 127 10.71 -16.19 -0.96
N MET A 128 11.29 -15.00 -0.98
CA MET A 128 10.73 -13.80 -0.38
C MET A 128 11.14 -12.57 -1.20
N MET A 129 10.53 -11.44 -0.93
CA MET A 129 10.96 -10.14 -1.43
C MET A 129 11.04 -9.13 -0.31
N TYR A 130 11.84 -8.10 -0.49
CA TYR A 130 11.82 -6.92 0.36
C TYR A 130 10.64 -6.02 -0.06
N GLY A 131 9.51 -6.22 0.58
CA GLY A 131 8.28 -5.46 0.35
C GLY A 131 8.22 -4.24 1.25
N GLN A 132 9.07 -3.26 0.98
CA GLN A 132 9.15 -2.05 1.79
C GLN A 132 7.85 -1.26 1.74
N MET A 133 7.19 -1.11 2.89
CA MET A 133 5.97 -0.31 3.08
C MET A 133 5.06 -0.22 1.86
N THR A 134 4.98 0.96 1.26
CA THR A 134 4.09 1.27 0.13
C THR A 134 4.42 0.52 -1.15
N ALA A 135 5.67 0.13 -1.36
CA ALA A 135 6.05 -0.67 -2.51
C ALA A 135 5.34 -2.02 -2.50
N GLY A 136 5.45 -2.76 -1.40
CA GLY A 136 4.90 -4.11 -1.27
C GLY A 136 3.42 -4.16 -0.94
N SER A 137 2.84 -3.12 -0.35
CA SER A 137 1.41 -3.06 0.00
C SER A 137 0.56 -2.34 -1.04
N TRP A 138 1.16 -1.69 -2.02
CA TRP A 138 0.52 -0.94 -3.12
C TRP A 138 -0.36 0.22 -2.66
N ILE A 139 -0.28 0.60 -1.42
CA ILE A 139 -1.04 1.68 -0.79
C ILE A 139 -0.04 2.74 -0.34
N TYR A 140 -0.45 3.92 -0.07
CA TYR A 140 0.40 5.01 0.43
C TYR A 140 1.33 5.65 -0.61
N ILE A 141 1.01 5.59 -1.88
CA ILE A 141 1.78 6.35 -2.86
C ILE A 141 1.24 7.76 -2.99
N GLY A 142 2.14 8.71 -2.88
CA GLY A 142 1.84 10.13 -2.90
C GLY A 142 1.21 10.66 -1.61
N SER A 143 0.58 11.79 -1.69
CA SER A 143 -0.03 12.51 -0.56
C SER A 143 -1.13 11.75 0.14
N GLN A 144 -1.77 10.78 -0.53
CA GLN A 144 -2.92 10.07 0.00
C GLN A 144 -2.60 9.23 1.24
N GLY A 145 -1.41 8.61 1.34
CA GLY A 145 -1.09 7.74 2.46
C GLY A 145 -0.62 8.51 3.69
N ILE A 146 0.47 9.23 3.57
CA ILE A 146 1.15 9.84 4.72
C ILE A 146 0.46 11.12 5.17
N VAL A 147 0.03 11.98 4.25
CA VAL A 147 -0.71 13.19 4.60
C VAL A 147 -2.05 12.83 5.21
N GLN A 148 -2.79 11.89 4.62
CA GLN A 148 -4.07 11.44 5.17
C GLN A 148 -3.91 10.80 6.55
N GLY A 149 -2.99 9.85 6.73
CA GLY A 149 -2.78 9.20 8.03
C GLY A 149 -2.32 10.18 9.10
N THR A 150 -1.51 11.17 8.76
CA THR A 150 -1.10 12.25 9.66
C THR A 150 -2.28 13.16 9.99
N TYR A 151 -3.07 13.58 9.02
CA TYR A 151 -4.29 14.36 9.23
C TYR A 151 -5.27 13.64 10.17
N GLU A 152 -5.57 12.36 9.91
CA GLU A 152 -6.47 11.57 10.77
C GLU A 152 -5.93 11.46 12.21
N THR A 153 -4.62 11.35 12.37
CA THR A 153 -3.98 11.33 13.70
C THR A 153 -4.19 12.65 14.43
N TYR A 154 -3.96 13.78 13.78
CA TYR A 154 -4.19 15.10 14.37
C TYR A 154 -5.66 15.41 14.59
N ALA A 155 -6.55 14.99 13.71
CA ALA A 155 -8.00 15.10 13.87
C ALA A 155 -8.48 14.28 15.09
N ALA A 156 -8.00 13.06 15.25
CA ALA A 156 -8.29 12.23 16.44
C ALA A 156 -7.77 12.87 17.73
N LEU A 157 -6.55 13.44 17.70
CA LEU A 157 -5.97 14.18 18.83
C LEU A 157 -6.81 15.42 19.18
N ALA A 158 -7.19 16.21 18.18
CA ALA A 158 -8.04 17.39 18.38
C ALA A 158 -9.38 17.00 19.01
N ASN A 159 -10.04 15.99 18.46
CA ASN A 159 -11.30 15.48 18.97
C ASN A 159 -11.18 14.97 20.41
N LYS A 160 -10.11 14.28 20.74
CA LYS A 160 -9.91 13.71 22.08
C LYS A 160 -9.60 14.77 23.14
N HIS A 161 -8.85 15.80 22.81
CA HIS A 161 -8.28 16.73 23.81
C HIS A 161 -8.81 18.16 23.73
N PHE A 162 -9.42 18.57 22.61
CA PHE A 162 -9.84 19.94 22.35
C PHE A 162 -11.30 20.07 21.89
N SER A 163 -12.07 18.97 21.86
CA SER A 163 -13.51 19.04 21.59
C SER A 163 -14.24 19.61 22.81
N ASN A 164 -15.11 20.57 22.58
CA ASN A 164 -16.08 21.02 23.59
C ASN A 164 -17.14 19.93 23.76
N ASN A 165 -17.59 19.68 25.01
CA ASN A 165 -18.54 18.60 25.34
C ASN A 165 -19.91 18.66 24.62
N ASP A 166 -20.19 19.72 23.89
CA ASP A 166 -21.45 19.91 23.14
C ASP A 166 -21.43 19.32 21.73
N ASP A 167 -20.22 19.07 21.16
CA ASP A 167 -20.05 18.56 19.79
C ASP A 167 -20.07 17.02 19.69
N SER A 168 -20.12 16.32 20.83
CA SER A 168 -20.05 14.84 20.88
C SER A 168 -21.30 14.14 20.38
N LYS A 169 -22.34 14.86 20.02
CA LYS A 169 -23.67 14.31 19.65
C LYS A 169 -23.83 13.96 18.16
N ASN A 170 -22.84 14.25 17.30
CA ASN A 170 -22.94 13.92 15.89
C ASN A 170 -21.78 13.06 15.38
N PRO A 171 -21.91 11.72 15.39
CA PRO A 171 -20.87 10.82 14.89
C PRO A 171 -20.55 10.95 13.40
N LEU A 172 -21.37 11.68 12.64
CA LEU A 172 -21.18 11.93 11.21
C LEU A 172 -20.53 13.29 10.91
N SER A 173 -20.27 14.11 11.90
CA SER A 173 -19.71 15.46 11.69
C SER A 173 -18.23 15.46 11.36
N GLY A 174 -17.58 14.30 11.31
CA GLY A 174 -16.15 14.17 10.93
C GLY A 174 -15.23 15.09 11.74
N GLY A 175 -15.55 15.35 13.00
CA GLY A 175 -14.70 16.16 13.87
C GLY A 175 -14.69 17.67 13.57
N ARG A 176 -15.70 18.21 12.91
CA ARG A 176 -15.75 19.64 12.57
C ARG A 176 -15.81 20.61 13.75
N GLY A 177 -15.97 20.13 14.98
CA GLY A 177 -16.00 20.96 16.18
C GLY A 177 -14.64 21.12 16.88
N ALA A 178 -13.73 20.20 16.70
CA ALA A 178 -12.42 20.24 17.38
C ALA A 178 -11.35 20.87 16.48
N SER A 179 -10.55 21.77 17.05
CA SER A 179 -9.52 22.49 16.31
C SER A 179 -8.21 22.54 17.13
N LEU A 180 -7.09 22.42 16.46
CA LEU A 180 -5.75 22.66 17.02
C LEU A 180 -5.35 24.15 16.99
N LYS A 181 -6.26 25.05 16.57
CA LYS A 181 -6.00 26.49 16.51
C LYS A 181 -5.53 27.01 17.88
N GLY A 182 -4.41 27.72 17.90
CA GLY A 182 -3.82 28.25 19.11
C GLY A 182 -2.95 27.27 19.90
N THR A 183 -2.78 26.04 19.42
CA THR A 183 -1.83 25.08 20.01
C THR A 183 -0.45 25.20 19.36
N LEU A 184 0.58 24.79 20.10
CA LEU A 184 1.93 24.65 19.58
C LEU A 184 2.19 23.15 19.32
N ASN A 185 2.44 22.80 18.07
CA ASN A 185 2.80 21.44 17.69
C ASN A 185 4.31 21.37 17.40
N VAL A 186 5.01 20.54 18.16
CA VAL A 186 6.45 20.34 18.01
C VAL A 186 6.71 18.96 17.42
N THR A 187 7.45 18.93 16.33
CA THR A 187 7.82 17.68 15.62
C THR A 187 9.28 17.77 15.14
N ALA A 188 9.82 16.65 14.68
CA ALA A 188 11.16 16.58 14.14
C ALA A 188 11.17 15.88 12.79
N GLY A 189 12.03 16.36 11.87
CA GLY A 189 12.19 15.82 10.53
C GLY A 189 11.20 16.41 9.53
N LEU A 190 11.73 16.83 8.38
CA LEU A 190 10.98 17.37 7.24
C LEU A 190 11.28 16.58 5.94
N GLY A 191 11.66 15.31 6.10
CA GLY A 191 11.87 14.40 4.97
C GLY A 191 10.55 13.95 4.33
N GLY A 192 10.61 12.95 3.45
CA GLY A 192 9.45 12.49 2.69
C GLY A 192 8.22 12.11 3.53
N MET A 193 8.42 11.63 4.75
CA MET A 193 7.32 11.32 5.68
C MET A 193 7.04 12.47 6.65
N GLY A 194 8.05 12.99 7.32
CA GLY A 194 7.91 14.05 8.31
C GLY A 194 7.38 15.36 7.72
N GLY A 195 7.66 15.64 6.47
CA GLY A 195 7.14 16.82 5.74
C GLY A 195 5.62 16.85 5.57
N ALA A 196 4.93 15.72 5.74
CA ALA A 196 3.48 15.67 5.74
C ALA A 196 2.86 16.33 7.00
N GLN A 197 3.58 16.40 8.10
CA GLN A 197 3.05 16.90 9.37
C GLN A 197 2.65 18.38 9.33
N PRO A 198 3.49 19.31 8.85
CA PRO A 198 3.08 20.71 8.72
C PRO A 198 1.85 20.87 7.84
N LEU A 199 1.76 20.13 6.73
CA LEU A 199 0.61 20.21 5.82
C LEU A 199 -0.67 19.64 6.46
N ALA A 200 -0.55 18.59 7.25
CA ALA A 200 -1.71 17.93 7.86
C ALA A 200 -2.27 18.70 9.07
N ILE A 201 -1.44 19.51 9.75
CA ILE A 201 -1.84 20.32 10.93
C ILE A 201 -2.54 21.59 10.51
N THR A 202 -2.17 22.18 9.38
CA THR A 202 -2.73 23.44 8.87
C THR A 202 -4.04 23.24 8.14
#